data_1e6b51c804e17e3b24db25c937479031
#
_entry.id   1e6b51c804e17e3b24db25c937479031
#
_cell.length_a   1.000
_cell.length_b   1.000
_cell.length_c   1.000
_cell.angle_alpha   90.00
_cell.angle_beta   90.00
_cell.angle_gamma   90.00
#
_symmetry.space_group_name_H-M   'P 1'
#
loop_
_entity.id
_entity.type
_entity.pdbx_description
1 polymer ?
#
loop_
_entity_poly.entity_id
_entity_poly.type
_entity_poly.pdbx_seq_one_letter_code
_entity_poly.pdbx_strand_id
1 'polypeptide(L)'
;MKYFIWAYNPKVVGIRPSQGISFVVPETKTEAYLELEINQIIPVKRIDFQTVYPIFKLKQAEGEKIEDIFTLQEEIMDWVGVLKAIFVPGKTGVSDVLFKDKYYMRSVLKQEVTEPDFYELTENSAVESINEGMVKPRRADSTKGISYFKAPLPLSSLKNQSGYLSDKDLLVESFVHYDRMFTVDGYTDFQGHSRFFSHEYNNKLSDFKKTGYFTLHTSSLYYQDQQLLQKLFALSQKALQALNVERDITPFHFEWFYSDKDQSFVFTEVGKRFGGAKIPKLVKQSFGVDLLEEYWKMQERRAEEIDWEQPLSPWVCSCSYVQLTNGKTMMESLEEKIPDLFTYEQNHPVGVQSQAAESIGDAFFLAQYTSKDAAASDMVSAKINKAFNEVCR
;
A
#
# COMPACT_ATOMS: atom_id res chain seq x y z
N MET A 1 17.52 9.40 19.65
CA MET A 1 16.68 8.18 19.60
C MET A 1 15.59 8.36 18.55
N LYS A 2 15.35 7.35 17.68
CA LYS A 2 14.20 7.30 16.77
C LYS A 2 13.06 6.52 17.42
N TYR A 3 11.83 6.82 17.02
CA TYR A 3 10.64 6.15 17.53
C TYR A 3 9.76 5.66 16.39
N PHE A 4 9.48 4.36 16.39
CA PHE A 4 8.58 3.73 15.45
C PHE A 4 7.25 3.39 16.12
N ILE A 5 6.14 3.88 15.56
CA ILE A 5 4.78 3.66 16.09
C ILE A 5 4.09 2.61 15.22
N TRP A 6 3.65 1.49 15.83
CA TRP A 6 3.09 0.38 15.09
C TRP A 6 2.07 -0.42 15.89
N ALA A 7 0.87 -0.62 15.35
CA ALA A 7 -0.23 -1.29 16.03
C ALA A 7 -0.32 -2.80 15.77
N TYR A 8 0.36 -3.30 14.75
CA TYR A 8 0.21 -4.68 14.29
C TYR A 8 1.36 -5.58 14.75
N ASN A 9 1.34 -6.85 14.30
CA ASN A 9 2.42 -7.80 14.58
C ASN A 9 3.74 -7.30 13.97
N PRO A 10 4.86 -7.31 14.73
CA PRO A 10 6.16 -6.83 14.25
C PRO A 10 6.69 -7.58 13.03
N LYS A 11 6.33 -8.85 12.87
CA LYS A 11 6.75 -9.69 11.73
C LYS A 11 6.21 -9.20 10.39
N VAL A 12 5.10 -8.44 10.39
CA VAL A 12 4.47 -7.93 9.14
C VAL A 12 5.41 -7.01 8.37
N VAL A 13 6.17 -6.18 9.08
CA VAL A 13 7.11 -5.21 8.50
C VAL A 13 8.57 -5.51 8.84
N GLY A 14 8.87 -6.76 9.24
CA GLY A 14 10.23 -7.23 9.48
C GLY A 14 10.96 -6.52 10.61
N ILE A 15 10.26 -6.07 11.66
CA ILE A 15 10.88 -5.44 12.83
C ILE A 15 11.86 -6.42 13.48
N ARG A 16 13.01 -5.90 13.86
CA ARG A 16 14.11 -6.63 14.50
C ARG A 16 14.73 -5.82 15.63
N PRO A 17 15.53 -6.43 16.52
CA PRO A 17 16.27 -5.70 17.54
C PRO A 17 17.12 -4.58 16.93
N SER A 18 17.05 -3.39 17.49
CA SER A 18 17.82 -2.23 17.07
C SER A 18 18.21 -1.39 18.26
N GLN A 19 19.44 -0.89 18.30
CA GLN A 19 19.93 -0.04 19.40
C GLN A 19 19.47 1.42 19.28
N GLY A 20 19.09 1.86 18.09
CA GLY A 20 18.77 3.26 17.80
C GLY A 20 17.29 3.56 17.68
N ILE A 21 16.40 2.57 17.84
CA ILE A 21 14.97 2.69 17.61
C ILE A 21 14.20 2.12 18.80
N SER A 22 13.27 2.92 19.34
CA SER A 22 12.28 2.48 20.32
C SER A 22 10.92 2.29 19.65
N PHE A 23 10.19 1.28 20.08
CA PHE A 23 8.92 0.86 19.47
C PHE A 23 7.73 1.20 20.37
N VAL A 24 6.84 2.10 19.92
CA VAL A 24 5.58 2.40 20.60
C VAL A 24 4.52 1.45 20.08
N VAL A 25 4.02 0.58 20.96
CA VAL A 25 3.21 -0.59 20.57
C VAL A 25 2.01 -0.78 21.51
N PRO A 26 0.91 -1.40 21.05
CA PRO A 26 -0.17 -1.78 21.96
C PRO A 26 0.31 -2.78 23.02
N GLU A 27 -0.14 -2.64 24.27
CA GLU A 27 0.13 -3.60 25.35
C GLU A 27 -0.16 -5.05 24.93
N THR A 28 -1.22 -5.26 24.15
CA THR A 28 -1.63 -6.57 23.63
C THR A 28 -0.68 -7.19 22.63
N LYS A 29 0.33 -6.44 22.15
CA LYS A 29 1.35 -6.91 21.17
C LYS A 29 2.73 -7.04 21.78
N THR A 30 2.94 -6.66 23.04
CA THR A 30 4.24 -6.65 23.72
C THR A 30 4.95 -8.02 23.63
N GLU A 31 4.22 -9.11 23.87
CA GLU A 31 4.78 -10.47 23.83
C GLU A 31 5.40 -10.80 22.47
N ALA A 32 4.74 -10.42 21.37
CA ALA A 32 5.26 -10.67 20.01
C ALA A 32 6.58 -9.92 19.72
N TYR A 33 6.85 -8.81 20.41
CA TYR A 33 8.11 -8.09 20.32
C TYR A 33 9.19 -8.77 21.19
N LEU A 34 8.84 -9.19 22.40
CA LEU A 34 9.77 -9.91 23.31
C LEU A 34 10.20 -11.26 22.71
N GLU A 35 9.31 -11.97 22.00
CA GLU A 35 9.67 -13.19 21.24
C GLU A 35 10.74 -12.94 20.17
N LEU A 36 10.87 -11.71 19.68
CA LEU A 36 11.89 -11.29 18.73
C LEU A 36 13.12 -10.66 19.42
N GLU A 37 13.22 -10.79 20.74
CA GLU A 37 14.29 -10.18 21.55
C GLU A 37 14.34 -8.63 21.47
N ILE A 38 13.23 -7.99 21.15
CA ILE A 38 13.11 -6.55 21.07
C ILE A 38 12.72 -6.02 22.44
N ASN A 39 13.66 -5.38 23.13
CA ASN A 39 13.47 -4.89 24.50
C ASN A 39 13.18 -3.37 24.57
N GLN A 40 13.44 -2.62 23.50
CA GLN A 40 13.18 -1.17 23.44
C GLN A 40 11.72 -0.89 23.05
N ILE A 41 10.79 -1.30 23.90
CA ILE A 41 9.35 -1.13 23.68
C ILE A 41 8.74 -0.18 24.69
N ILE A 42 7.77 0.61 24.22
CA ILE A 42 6.94 1.49 25.03
C ILE A 42 5.48 1.02 24.84
N PRO A 43 4.98 0.19 25.74
CA PRO A 43 3.64 -0.33 25.63
C PRO A 43 2.59 0.77 25.95
N VAL A 44 1.54 0.82 25.12
CA VAL A 44 0.42 1.75 25.29
C VAL A 44 -0.91 1.03 25.19
N LYS A 45 -1.94 1.55 25.87
CA LYS A 45 -3.29 0.95 25.81
C LYS A 45 -3.89 1.01 24.41
N ARG A 46 -3.65 2.11 23.69
CA ARG A 46 -4.13 2.34 22.32
C ARG A 46 -3.10 3.14 21.53
N ILE A 47 -3.03 2.86 20.23
CA ILE A 47 -2.26 3.67 19.28
C ILE A 47 -3.18 4.78 18.77
N ASP A 48 -3.22 5.90 19.48
CA ASP A 48 -3.89 7.13 19.10
C ASP A 48 -3.08 8.34 19.58
N PHE A 49 -3.35 9.51 19.00
CA PHE A 49 -2.62 10.74 19.32
C PHE A 49 -2.69 11.10 20.81
N GLN A 50 -3.88 10.97 21.41
CA GLN A 50 -4.11 11.33 22.81
C GLN A 50 -3.27 10.49 23.78
N THR A 51 -3.09 9.21 23.47
CA THR A 51 -2.30 8.27 24.29
C THR A 51 -0.80 8.45 24.06
N VAL A 52 -0.38 8.71 22.82
CA VAL A 52 1.04 8.72 22.44
C VAL A 52 1.69 10.09 22.67
N TYR A 53 0.99 11.20 22.47
CA TYR A 53 1.53 12.55 22.64
C TYR A 53 2.17 12.81 24.03
N PRO A 54 1.56 12.42 25.16
CA PRO A 54 2.15 12.64 26.48
C PRO A 54 3.49 11.95 26.69
N ILE A 55 3.73 10.81 26.00
CA ILE A 55 5.00 10.07 26.06
C ILE A 55 6.13 10.94 25.52
N PHE A 56 5.94 11.52 24.34
CA PHE A 56 6.96 12.37 23.73
C PHE A 56 7.17 13.67 24.49
N LYS A 57 6.10 14.23 25.07
CA LYS A 57 6.21 15.40 25.94
C LYS A 57 7.06 15.10 27.20
N LEU A 58 6.88 13.92 27.80
CA LEU A 58 7.71 13.47 28.93
C LEU A 58 9.16 13.28 28.50
N LYS A 59 9.42 12.57 27.40
CA LYS A 59 10.76 12.35 26.85
C LYS A 59 11.50 13.66 26.57
N GLN A 60 10.82 14.64 26.01
CA GLN A 60 11.39 15.97 25.80
C GLN A 60 11.70 16.69 27.13
N ALA A 61 10.83 16.56 28.13
CA ALA A 61 11.05 17.14 29.47
C ALA A 61 12.23 16.48 30.20
N GLU A 62 12.47 15.21 29.96
CA GLU A 62 13.64 14.45 30.46
C GLU A 62 14.95 14.83 29.71
N GLY A 63 14.88 15.69 28.71
CA GLY A 63 16.04 16.12 27.91
C GLY A 63 16.46 15.14 26.83
N GLU A 64 15.60 14.16 26.48
CA GLU A 64 15.91 13.20 25.44
C GLU A 64 15.88 13.86 24.05
N LYS A 65 16.92 13.65 23.24
CA LYS A 65 16.97 14.11 21.87
C LYS A 65 16.19 13.13 20.98
N ILE A 66 15.01 13.56 20.56
CA ILE A 66 14.18 12.83 19.58
C ILE A 66 14.71 13.14 18.19
N GLU A 67 15.19 12.13 17.47
CA GLU A 67 15.80 12.28 16.15
C GLU A 67 14.79 12.06 15.02
N ASP A 68 13.81 11.16 15.24
CA ASP A 68 12.72 10.91 14.30
C ASP A 68 11.54 10.23 15.00
N ILE A 69 10.34 10.43 14.45
CA ILE A 69 9.10 9.73 14.82
C ILE A 69 8.47 9.30 13.50
N PHE A 70 8.27 7.99 13.30
CA PHE A 70 7.82 7.47 12.03
C PHE A 70 6.92 6.23 12.17
N THR A 71 6.21 5.91 11.10
CA THR A 71 5.34 4.73 11.00
C THR A 71 5.31 4.20 9.58
N LEU A 72 4.93 2.94 9.41
CA LEU A 72 4.55 2.31 8.15
C LEU A 72 3.04 2.04 8.09
N GLN A 73 2.32 2.47 9.12
CA GLN A 73 0.89 2.27 9.24
C GLN A 73 0.16 3.46 8.63
N GLU A 74 -0.50 3.23 7.53
CA GLU A 74 -1.14 4.27 6.72
C GLU A 74 -2.22 5.04 7.48
N GLU A 75 -3.01 4.36 8.33
CA GLU A 75 -4.15 4.93 9.05
C GLU A 75 -3.75 6.00 10.07
N ILE A 76 -2.49 5.98 10.52
CA ILE A 76 -2.00 6.88 11.57
C ILE A 76 -0.95 7.88 11.07
N MET A 77 -0.62 7.85 9.80
CA MET A 77 0.53 8.58 9.22
C MET A 77 0.40 10.09 9.41
N ASP A 78 -0.77 10.66 9.22
CA ASP A 78 -1.01 12.10 9.33
C ASP A 78 -0.75 12.62 10.74
N TRP A 79 -1.27 11.99 11.78
CA TRP A 79 -1.01 12.44 13.14
C TRP A 79 0.39 12.07 13.65
N VAL A 80 1.03 11.05 13.10
CA VAL A 80 2.46 10.79 13.35
C VAL A 80 3.29 11.93 12.77
N GLY A 81 2.93 12.45 11.58
CA GLY A 81 3.51 13.68 11.04
C GLY A 81 3.36 14.89 11.96
N VAL A 82 2.21 15.03 12.64
CA VAL A 82 2.01 16.09 13.66
C VAL A 82 2.96 15.90 14.84
N LEU A 83 3.14 14.68 15.35
CA LEU A 83 4.11 14.41 16.44
C LEU A 83 5.54 14.73 15.98
N LYS A 84 5.90 14.36 14.76
CA LYS A 84 7.20 14.67 14.16
C LYS A 84 7.42 16.19 14.13
N ALA A 85 6.44 16.96 13.66
CA ALA A 85 6.52 18.42 13.63
C ALA A 85 6.70 19.07 15.01
N ILE A 86 6.10 18.51 16.04
CA ILE A 86 6.16 19.05 17.41
C ILE A 86 7.48 18.70 18.11
N PHE A 87 7.96 17.47 17.94
CA PHE A 87 9.02 16.93 18.79
C PHE A 87 10.37 16.71 18.10
N VAL A 88 10.41 16.70 16.77
CA VAL A 88 11.64 16.46 16.01
C VAL A 88 12.17 17.78 15.42
N PRO A 89 13.33 18.27 15.89
CA PRO A 89 13.87 19.55 15.41
C PRO A 89 14.10 19.54 13.89
N GLY A 90 13.58 20.59 13.21
CA GLY A 90 13.75 20.77 11.78
C GLY A 90 12.84 19.94 10.88
N LYS A 91 11.90 19.19 11.45
CA LYS A 91 10.87 18.46 10.72
C LYS A 91 9.51 19.16 10.82
N THR A 92 8.72 19.08 9.75
CA THR A 92 7.39 19.70 9.66
C THR A 92 6.26 18.67 9.61
N GLY A 93 6.58 17.40 9.31
CA GLY A 93 5.61 16.33 9.13
C GLY A 93 4.77 16.46 7.83
N VAL A 94 5.10 17.41 6.97
CA VAL A 94 4.34 17.70 5.74
C VAL A 94 4.36 16.50 4.80
N SER A 95 5.50 15.81 4.64
CA SER A 95 5.57 14.62 3.80
C SER A 95 4.55 13.56 4.22
N ASP A 96 4.38 13.31 5.53
CA ASP A 96 3.45 12.31 6.03
C ASP A 96 1.98 12.66 5.70
N VAL A 97 1.65 13.96 5.73
CA VAL A 97 0.32 14.46 5.33
C VAL A 97 0.10 14.35 3.82
N LEU A 98 1.12 14.71 3.01
CA LEU A 98 1.03 14.65 1.54
C LEU A 98 0.83 13.22 1.03
N PHE A 99 1.47 12.24 1.66
CA PHE A 99 1.28 10.83 1.32
C PHE A 99 -0.05 10.23 1.82
N LYS A 100 -0.73 10.90 2.77
CA LYS A 100 -1.99 10.37 3.34
C LYS A 100 -3.23 11.02 2.76
N ASP A 101 -3.23 12.33 2.54
CA ASP A 101 -4.40 13.08 2.08
C ASP A 101 -4.42 13.15 0.54
N LYS A 102 -5.33 12.43 -0.10
CA LYS A 102 -5.46 12.33 -1.55
C LYS A 102 -5.64 13.69 -2.25
N TYR A 103 -6.32 14.63 -1.60
CA TYR A 103 -6.50 15.97 -2.17
C TYR A 103 -5.19 16.76 -2.20
N TYR A 104 -4.43 16.74 -1.10
CA TYR A 104 -3.13 17.41 -1.06
C TYR A 104 -2.12 16.71 -1.97
N MET A 105 -2.10 15.39 -1.96
CA MET A 105 -1.27 14.58 -2.85
C MET A 105 -1.48 14.98 -4.31
N ARG A 106 -2.73 14.97 -4.79
CA ARG A 106 -3.06 15.36 -6.16
C ARG A 106 -2.76 16.82 -6.45
N SER A 107 -3.04 17.73 -5.50
CA SER A 107 -2.76 19.16 -5.68
C SER A 107 -1.29 19.43 -5.90
N VAL A 108 -0.40 18.70 -5.22
CA VAL A 108 1.06 18.80 -5.39
C VAL A 108 1.49 18.18 -6.71
N LEU A 109 0.87 17.08 -7.13
CA LEU A 109 1.26 16.31 -8.33
C LEU A 109 0.67 16.85 -9.63
N LYS A 110 -0.28 17.78 -9.59
CA LYS A 110 -1.06 18.27 -10.74
C LYS A 110 -0.21 18.74 -11.94
N GLN A 111 0.98 19.26 -11.70
CA GLN A 111 1.90 19.71 -12.76
C GLN A 111 3.07 18.74 -12.98
N GLU A 112 3.17 17.72 -12.16
CA GLU A 112 4.30 16.80 -12.16
C GLU A 112 4.03 15.54 -12.98
N VAL A 113 2.79 15.02 -12.88
CA VAL A 113 2.37 13.80 -13.57
C VAL A 113 0.95 13.95 -14.10
N THR A 114 0.57 13.10 -15.05
CA THR A 114 -0.82 13.03 -15.53
C THR A 114 -1.69 12.36 -14.46
N GLU A 115 -2.82 12.98 -14.11
CA GLU A 115 -3.78 12.49 -13.14
C GLU A 115 -5.23 12.80 -13.59
N PRO A 116 -6.28 12.16 -13.02
CA PRO A 116 -7.65 12.51 -13.30
C PRO A 116 -7.97 13.92 -12.80
N ASP A 117 -8.97 14.55 -13.39
CA ASP A 117 -9.56 15.77 -12.81
C ASP A 117 -10.14 15.42 -11.43
N PHE A 118 -9.91 16.29 -10.45
CA PHE A 118 -10.32 16.06 -9.07
C PHE A 118 -10.81 17.34 -8.38
N TYR A 119 -11.73 17.18 -7.45
CA TYR A 119 -12.34 18.29 -6.70
C TYR A 119 -12.71 17.83 -5.29
N GLU A 120 -12.68 18.74 -4.33
CA GLU A 120 -13.36 18.52 -3.06
C GLU A 120 -14.88 18.47 -3.28
N LEU A 121 -15.58 17.60 -2.59
CA LEU A 121 -17.05 17.56 -2.63
C LEU A 121 -17.61 18.69 -1.76
N THR A 122 -17.72 19.88 -2.34
CA THR A 122 -18.32 21.09 -1.73
C THR A 122 -19.57 21.52 -2.51
N GLU A 123 -20.40 22.40 -1.93
CA GLU A 123 -21.62 22.89 -2.56
C GLU A 123 -21.36 23.65 -3.87
N ASN A 124 -20.18 24.26 -4.01
CA ASN A 124 -19.77 25.03 -5.19
C ASN A 124 -18.75 24.28 -6.06
N SER A 125 -18.65 22.97 -5.93
CA SER A 125 -17.64 22.22 -6.67
C SER A 125 -18.02 22.04 -8.15
N ALA A 126 -17.00 22.02 -9.02
CA ALA A 126 -17.15 21.74 -10.45
C ALA A 126 -17.48 20.25 -10.74
N VAL A 127 -17.95 19.50 -9.72
CA VAL A 127 -18.37 18.10 -9.82
C VAL A 127 -19.43 17.89 -10.88
N GLU A 128 -20.28 18.89 -11.12
CA GLU A 128 -21.33 18.84 -12.14
C GLU A 128 -20.78 18.70 -13.58
N SER A 129 -19.50 19.02 -13.79
CA SER A 129 -18.83 18.82 -15.10
C SER A 129 -18.32 17.40 -15.32
N ILE A 130 -18.29 16.56 -14.29
CA ILE A 130 -17.81 15.18 -14.37
C ILE A 130 -18.97 14.27 -14.77
N ASN A 131 -18.92 13.73 -16.00
CA ASN A 131 -19.95 12.82 -16.52
C ASN A 131 -19.84 11.38 -15.96
N GLU A 132 -18.66 10.94 -15.60
CA GLU A 132 -18.37 9.63 -15.02
C GLU A 132 -17.24 9.78 -14.03
N GLY A 133 -17.43 9.31 -12.80
CA GLY A 133 -16.45 9.54 -11.76
C GLY A 133 -16.58 8.64 -10.54
N MET A 134 -15.74 8.93 -9.58
CA MET A 134 -15.72 8.28 -8.28
C MET A 134 -15.74 9.32 -7.16
N VAL A 135 -16.47 8.98 -6.09
CA VAL A 135 -16.36 9.68 -4.81
C VAL A 135 -15.58 8.78 -3.88
N LYS A 136 -14.55 9.31 -3.24
CA LYS A 136 -13.72 8.57 -2.30
C LYS A 136 -13.33 9.42 -1.10
N PRO A 137 -13.16 8.80 0.08
CA PRO A 137 -12.63 9.50 1.24
C PRO A 137 -11.19 9.95 0.99
N ARG A 138 -10.84 11.15 1.41
CA ARG A 138 -9.50 11.71 1.23
C ARG A 138 -8.42 10.89 1.96
N ARG A 139 -8.76 10.32 3.12
CA ARG A 139 -7.80 9.67 4.03
C ARG A 139 -8.05 8.17 4.25
N ALA A 140 -9.00 7.57 3.57
CA ALA A 140 -9.21 6.12 3.65
C ALA A 140 -8.20 5.35 2.80
N ASP A 141 -8.07 4.08 3.10
CA ASP A 141 -7.22 3.11 2.43
C ASP A 141 -8.05 1.92 1.91
N SER A 142 -7.41 1.03 1.16
CA SER A 142 -7.96 -0.29 0.78
C SER A 142 -9.34 -0.24 0.12
N THR A 143 -9.60 0.75 -0.73
CA THR A 143 -10.88 0.93 -1.45
C THR A 143 -12.11 1.19 -0.58
N LYS A 144 -11.95 1.43 0.72
CA LYS A 144 -13.06 1.69 1.65
C LYS A 144 -13.75 3.00 1.31
N GLY A 145 -15.09 2.97 1.26
CA GLY A 145 -15.92 4.15 1.05
C GLY A 145 -15.89 4.71 -0.37
N ILE A 146 -15.35 4.00 -1.36
CA ILE A 146 -15.38 4.41 -2.76
C ILE A 146 -16.76 4.13 -3.35
N SER A 147 -17.34 5.16 -3.96
CA SER A 147 -18.59 5.09 -4.73
C SER A 147 -18.35 5.53 -6.15
N TYR A 148 -18.92 4.80 -7.08
CA TYR A 148 -18.87 5.10 -8.51
C TYR A 148 -20.16 5.73 -8.98
N PHE A 149 -20.09 6.70 -9.90
CA PHE A 149 -21.28 7.34 -10.48
C PHE A 149 -21.13 7.60 -11.98
N LYS A 150 -22.28 7.64 -12.65
CA LYS A 150 -22.47 8.20 -13.99
C LYS A 150 -23.47 9.34 -13.89
N ALA A 151 -23.06 10.50 -14.39
CA ALA A 151 -23.86 11.73 -14.30
C ALA A 151 -25.04 11.76 -15.28
N PRO A 152 -25.93 12.75 -15.12
CA PRO A 152 -25.87 13.77 -14.06
C PRO A 152 -26.47 13.26 -12.74
N LEU A 153 -25.69 13.27 -11.67
CA LEU A 153 -26.18 13.01 -10.32
C LEU A 153 -26.12 14.30 -9.50
N PRO A 154 -27.16 14.65 -8.74
CA PRO A 154 -27.09 15.79 -7.83
C PRO A 154 -26.07 15.51 -6.71
N LEU A 155 -25.35 16.53 -6.27
CA LEU A 155 -24.33 16.45 -5.20
C LEU A 155 -24.86 15.75 -3.94
N SER A 156 -26.13 15.99 -3.57
CA SER A 156 -26.78 15.33 -2.45
C SER A 156 -26.81 13.80 -2.55
N SER A 157 -26.93 13.26 -3.78
CA SER A 157 -26.91 11.82 -4.02
C SER A 157 -25.51 11.23 -3.85
N LEU A 158 -24.45 11.96 -4.24
CA LEU A 158 -23.07 11.56 -4.08
C LEU A 158 -22.68 11.50 -2.59
N LYS A 159 -23.09 12.51 -1.81
CA LYS A 159 -22.88 12.56 -0.36
C LYS A 159 -23.46 11.34 0.35
N ASN A 160 -24.69 10.97 0.00
CA ASN A 160 -25.39 9.84 0.62
C ASN A 160 -24.78 8.47 0.27
N GLN A 161 -24.11 8.35 -0.90
CA GLN A 161 -23.50 7.08 -1.32
C GLN A 161 -22.21 6.74 -0.56
N SER A 162 -21.47 7.76 -0.11
CA SER A 162 -20.17 7.54 0.56
C SER A 162 -20.26 7.10 2.01
N GLY A 163 -21.40 7.29 2.68
CA GLY A 163 -21.58 7.01 4.10
C GLY A 163 -20.81 7.94 5.05
N TYR A 164 -20.15 8.99 4.52
CA TYR A 164 -19.40 9.98 5.29
C TYR A 164 -20.27 11.20 5.59
N LEU A 165 -20.06 11.77 6.77
CA LEU A 165 -20.86 12.91 7.24
C LEU A 165 -20.33 14.28 6.80
N SER A 166 -19.07 14.37 6.37
CA SER A 166 -18.41 15.62 6.00
C SER A 166 -18.00 15.63 4.52
N ASP A 167 -18.47 16.64 3.79
CA ASP A 167 -18.09 16.85 2.39
C ASP A 167 -16.62 17.18 2.19
N LYS A 168 -15.99 17.79 3.21
CA LYS A 168 -14.57 18.13 3.19
C LYS A 168 -13.66 16.92 3.28
N ASP A 169 -14.20 15.78 3.72
CA ASP A 169 -13.48 14.53 3.81
C ASP A 169 -13.58 13.68 2.53
N LEU A 170 -14.29 14.19 1.52
CA LEU A 170 -14.55 13.50 0.26
C LEU A 170 -13.85 14.18 -0.91
N LEU A 171 -13.32 13.35 -1.80
CA LEU A 171 -12.74 13.72 -3.07
C LEU A 171 -13.58 13.14 -4.18
N VAL A 172 -13.87 13.94 -5.20
CA VAL A 172 -14.49 13.49 -6.44
C VAL A 172 -13.45 13.51 -7.53
N GLU A 173 -13.35 12.42 -8.29
CA GLU A 173 -12.42 12.29 -9.40
C GLU A 173 -13.15 11.84 -10.66
N SER A 174 -12.70 12.32 -11.83
CA SER A 174 -13.11 11.77 -13.11
C SER A 174 -12.67 10.30 -13.22
N PHE A 175 -13.53 9.48 -13.82
CA PHE A 175 -13.19 8.07 -14.03
C PHE A 175 -12.13 7.93 -15.12
N VAL A 176 -11.09 7.14 -14.81
CA VAL A 176 -10.02 6.85 -15.76
C VAL A 176 -10.29 5.50 -16.41
N HIS A 177 -10.51 5.51 -17.72
CA HIS A 177 -10.52 4.27 -18.51
C HIS A 177 -9.07 3.83 -18.79
N TYR A 178 -8.74 2.62 -18.42
CA TYR A 178 -7.40 2.08 -18.56
C TYR A 178 -7.42 0.65 -19.08
N ASP A 179 -6.33 0.25 -19.69
CA ASP A 179 -6.14 -1.11 -20.21
C ASP A 179 -5.34 -1.97 -19.24
N ARG A 180 -4.29 -1.37 -18.60
CA ARG A 180 -3.37 -2.05 -17.69
C ARG A 180 -3.20 -1.24 -16.40
N MET A 181 -2.90 -1.93 -15.31
CA MET A 181 -2.59 -1.32 -14.03
C MET A 181 -1.27 -1.84 -13.49
N PHE A 182 -0.39 -0.92 -13.14
CA PHE A 182 0.94 -1.20 -12.61
C PHE A 182 1.06 -0.71 -11.17
N THR A 183 1.89 -1.41 -10.41
CA THR A 183 2.45 -0.85 -9.17
C THR A 183 3.93 -0.55 -9.36
N VAL A 184 4.42 0.43 -8.61
CA VAL A 184 5.85 0.68 -8.44
C VAL A 184 6.14 0.75 -6.96
N ASP A 185 6.91 -0.21 -6.50
CA ASP A 185 7.25 -0.42 -5.10
C ASP A 185 8.74 -0.18 -4.88
N GLY A 186 9.11 0.17 -3.67
CA GLY A 186 10.51 0.39 -3.35
C GLY A 186 10.73 1.28 -2.14
N TYR A 187 11.85 1.94 -2.14
CA TYR A 187 12.24 2.89 -1.10
C TYR A 187 13.18 3.97 -1.64
N THR A 188 13.28 5.07 -0.91
CA THR A 188 14.30 6.10 -1.08
C THR A 188 14.98 6.40 0.24
N ASP A 189 16.28 6.76 0.19
CA ASP A 189 17.02 7.26 1.34
C ASP A 189 16.90 8.79 1.48
N PHE A 190 17.52 9.34 2.52
CA PHE A 190 17.56 10.79 2.76
C PHE A 190 18.41 11.58 1.74
N GLN A 191 19.23 10.91 0.94
CA GLN A 191 20.03 11.52 -0.13
C GLN A 191 19.26 11.53 -1.47
N GLY A 192 18.16 10.78 -1.55
CA GLY A 192 17.33 10.66 -2.75
C GLY A 192 17.72 9.49 -3.66
N HIS A 193 18.63 8.60 -3.22
CA HIS A 193 18.84 7.34 -3.90
C HIS A 193 17.60 6.49 -3.77
N SER A 194 17.12 5.91 -4.85
CA SER A 194 15.87 5.16 -4.87
C SER A 194 16.02 3.87 -5.66
N ARG A 195 15.30 2.82 -5.23
CA ARG A 195 15.15 1.57 -5.98
C ARG A 195 13.69 1.34 -6.27
N PHE A 196 13.40 0.90 -7.49
CA PHE A 196 12.04 0.74 -8.01
C PHE A 196 11.83 -0.69 -8.50
N PHE A 197 10.69 -1.27 -8.15
CA PHE A 197 10.26 -2.60 -8.57
C PHE A 197 8.83 -2.50 -9.05
N SER A 198 8.56 -2.96 -10.28
CA SER A 198 7.22 -2.88 -10.85
C SER A 198 6.54 -4.24 -10.90
N HIS A 199 5.26 -4.22 -10.54
CA HIS A 199 4.33 -5.34 -10.72
C HIS A 199 3.15 -4.88 -11.56
N GLU A 200 2.38 -5.84 -12.06
CA GLU A 200 1.24 -5.62 -12.93
C GLU A 200 0.07 -6.50 -12.50
N TYR A 201 -1.13 -5.94 -12.52
CA TYR A 201 -2.35 -6.70 -12.28
C TYR A 201 -2.82 -7.37 -13.57
N ASN A 202 -3.16 -8.64 -13.50
CA ASN A 202 -3.70 -9.37 -14.65
C ASN A 202 -5.15 -9.02 -14.97
N ASN A 203 -5.90 -8.47 -14.00
CA ASN A 203 -7.30 -8.07 -14.14
C ASN A 203 -7.49 -6.66 -13.63
N LYS A 204 -8.52 -5.97 -14.13
CA LYS A 204 -8.95 -4.70 -13.56
C LYS A 204 -9.46 -4.92 -12.14
N LEU A 205 -8.99 -4.14 -11.17
CA LEU A 205 -9.46 -4.24 -9.79
C LEU A 205 -10.98 -3.99 -9.66
N SER A 206 -11.55 -3.20 -10.58
CA SER A 206 -13.01 -3.01 -10.67
C SER A 206 -13.78 -4.30 -10.92
N ASP A 207 -13.15 -5.28 -11.53
CA ASP A 207 -13.78 -6.55 -11.87
C ASP A 207 -13.66 -7.60 -10.76
N PHE A 208 -12.87 -7.31 -9.71
CA PHE A 208 -12.63 -8.24 -8.61
C PHE A 208 -13.92 -8.79 -7.97
N LYS A 209 -14.91 -7.93 -7.72
CA LYS A 209 -16.21 -8.37 -7.18
C LYS A 209 -16.96 -9.33 -8.10
N LYS A 210 -16.68 -9.28 -9.41
CA LYS A 210 -17.31 -10.16 -10.41
C LYS A 210 -16.52 -11.46 -10.59
N THR A 211 -15.20 -11.36 -10.65
CA THR A 211 -14.30 -12.49 -10.91
C THR A 211 -14.01 -13.31 -9.67
N GLY A 212 -14.07 -12.70 -8.48
CA GLY A 212 -13.73 -13.31 -7.21
C GLY A 212 -12.24 -13.51 -6.98
N TYR A 213 -11.39 -13.07 -7.93
CA TYR A 213 -9.94 -13.14 -7.78
C TYR A 213 -9.24 -12.08 -8.62
N PHE A 214 -8.01 -11.76 -8.25
CA PHE A 214 -7.05 -11.06 -9.09
C PHE A 214 -5.63 -11.60 -8.83
N THR A 215 -4.73 -11.33 -9.74
CA THR A 215 -3.33 -11.71 -9.60
C THR A 215 -2.46 -10.48 -9.83
N LEU A 216 -1.49 -10.33 -8.95
CA LEU A 216 -0.38 -9.39 -9.09
C LEU A 216 0.87 -10.19 -9.44
N HIS A 217 1.59 -9.81 -10.48
CA HIS A 217 2.82 -10.47 -10.91
C HIS A 217 3.91 -9.45 -11.24
N THR A 218 5.16 -9.91 -11.31
CA THR A 218 6.27 -9.08 -11.81
C THR A 218 5.90 -8.49 -13.17
N SER A 219 6.07 -7.19 -13.34
CA SER A 219 5.62 -6.47 -14.53
C SER A 219 6.21 -7.07 -15.82
N SER A 220 5.33 -7.26 -16.79
CA SER A 220 5.70 -7.71 -18.13
C SER A 220 6.65 -6.72 -18.85
N LEU A 221 6.68 -5.46 -18.42
CA LEU A 221 7.57 -4.43 -18.99
C LEU A 221 9.05 -4.76 -18.88
N TYR A 222 9.46 -5.53 -17.87
CA TYR A 222 10.86 -5.98 -17.76
C TYR A 222 11.32 -6.78 -18.97
N TYR A 223 10.40 -7.46 -19.66
CA TYR A 223 10.70 -8.38 -20.77
C TYR A 223 10.21 -7.86 -22.11
N GLN A 224 9.20 -7.01 -22.13
CA GLN A 224 8.51 -6.59 -23.35
C GLN A 224 8.83 -5.16 -23.76
N ASP A 225 8.97 -4.23 -22.80
CA ASP A 225 9.21 -2.82 -23.10
C ASP A 225 9.96 -2.12 -21.95
N GLN A 226 11.28 -2.22 -22.02
CA GLN A 226 12.14 -1.57 -21.03
C GLN A 226 12.10 -0.03 -21.12
N GLN A 227 11.77 0.56 -22.27
CA GLN A 227 11.65 2.01 -22.39
C GLN A 227 10.41 2.51 -21.63
N LEU A 228 9.30 1.78 -21.76
CA LEU A 228 8.08 2.08 -21.01
C LEU A 228 8.28 1.87 -19.51
N LEU A 229 9.03 0.84 -19.11
CA LEU A 229 9.41 0.63 -17.70
C LEU A 229 10.21 1.81 -17.15
N GLN A 230 11.22 2.29 -17.89
CA GLN A 230 12.01 3.44 -17.47
C GLN A 230 11.17 4.72 -17.39
N LYS A 231 10.23 4.92 -18.31
CA LYS A 231 9.26 6.02 -18.24
C LYS A 231 8.40 5.95 -16.95
N LEU A 232 7.91 4.75 -16.60
CA LEU A 232 7.14 4.51 -15.38
C LEU A 232 7.96 4.84 -14.13
N PHE A 233 9.22 4.40 -14.06
CA PHE A 233 10.12 4.70 -12.95
C PHE A 233 10.45 6.19 -12.86
N ALA A 234 10.69 6.86 -13.98
CA ALA A 234 10.95 8.31 -14.01
C ALA A 234 9.75 9.13 -13.50
N LEU A 235 8.52 8.75 -13.88
CA LEU A 235 7.30 9.37 -13.37
C LEU A 235 7.13 9.14 -11.86
N SER A 236 7.41 7.91 -11.39
CA SER A 236 7.35 7.59 -9.97
C SER A 236 8.42 8.35 -9.16
N GLN A 237 9.64 8.48 -9.70
CA GLN A 237 10.70 9.29 -9.09
C GLN A 237 10.31 10.77 -8.99
N LYS A 238 9.69 11.32 -10.04
CA LYS A 238 9.23 12.71 -10.06
C LYS A 238 8.14 12.96 -9.01
N ALA A 239 7.16 12.07 -8.93
CA ALA A 239 6.11 12.14 -7.92
C ALA A 239 6.67 12.00 -6.49
N LEU A 240 7.60 11.05 -6.29
CA LEU A 240 8.27 10.84 -5.01
C LEU A 240 9.02 12.10 -4.54
N GLN A 241 9.75 12.75 -5.43
CA GLN A 241 10.49 14.00 -5.12
C GLN A 241 9.55 15.14 -4.73
N ALA A 242 8.39 15.24 -5.37
CA ALA A 242 7.40 16.28 -5.06
C ALA A 242 6.72 16.07 -3.70
N LEU A 243 6.50 14.81 -3.28
CA LEU A 243 5.81 14.46 -2.05
C LEU A 243 6.74 14.31 -0.85
N ASN A 244 7.97 13.79 -1.04
CA ASN A 244 8.97 13.60 0.02
C ASN A 244 9.79 14.87 0.26
N VAL A 245 9.11 15.98 0.56
CA VAL A 245 9.73 17.31 0.72
C VAL A 245 10.74 17.38 1.86
N GLU A 246 10.63 16.50 2.85
CA GLU A 246 11.53 16.42 4.01
C GLU A 246 12.71 15.50 3.80
N ARG A 247 12.78 14.82 2.66
CA ARG A 247 13.80 13.82 2.34
C ARG A 247 13.93 12.75 3.43
N ASP A 248 12.79 12.23 3.87
CA ASP A 248 12.74 11.11 4.80
C ASP A 248 13.15 9.81 4.10
N ILE A 249 13.66 8.85 4.86
CA ILE A 249 13.72 7.46 4.40
C ILE A 249 12.29 6.98 4.18
N THR A 250 11.92 6.77 2.92
CA THR A 250 10.53 6.59 2.53
C THR A 250 10.38 5.30 1.72
N PRO A 251 9.73 4.27 2.26
CA PRO A 251 9.20 3.19 1.44
C PRO A 251 7.98 3.71 0.69
N PHE A 252 7.74 3.18 -0.49
CA PHE A 252 6.61 3.63 -1.29
C PHE A 252 5.95 2.49 -2.05
N HIS A 253 4.66 2.68 -2.29
CA HIS A 253 3.80 1.85 -3.11
C HIS A 253 2.95 2.74 -4.00
N PHE A 254 3.34 2.87 -5.26
CA PHE A 254 2.62 3.61 -6.30
C PHE A 254 1.64 2.71 -7.03
N GLU A 255 0.53 3.28 -7.46
CA GLU A 255 -0.41 2.68 -8.39
C GLU A 255 -0.56 3.58 -9.62
N TRP A 256 -0.46 2.98 -10.81
CA TRP A 256 -0.51 3.66 -12.09
C TRP A 256 -1.46 2.94 -13.05
N PHE A 257 -2.38 3.68 -13.64
CA PHE A 257 -3.13 3.21 -14.80
C PHE A 257 -2.35 3.48 -16.07
N TYR A 258 -2.54 2.63 -17.08
CA TYR A 258 -1.95 2.81 -18.40
C TYR A 258 -3.02 2.62 -19.48
N SER A 259 -3.02 3.54 -20.46
CA SER A 259 -3.86 3.46 -21.65
C SER A 259 -3.00 3.06 -22.84
N ASP A 260 -3.31 1.92 -23.45
CA ASP A 260 -2.64 1.47 -24.68
C ASP A 260 -2.94 2.41 -25.86
N LYS A 261 -4.14 3.00 -25.88
CA LYS A 261 -4.55 3.95 -26.90
C LYS A 261 -3.74 5.25 -26.84
N ASP A 262 -3.59 5.80 -25.63
CA ASP A 262 -2.95 7.11 -25.43
C ASP A 262 -1.45 6.98 -25.14
N GLN A 263 -0.94 5.77 -24.99
CA GLN A 263 0.45 5.44 -24.64
C GLN A 263 0.95 6.24 -23.42
N SER A 264 0.06 6.37 -22.43
CA SER A 264 0.27 7.24 -21.27
C SER A 264 -0.05 6.56 -19.93
N PHE A 265 0.74 6.91 -18.93
CA PHE A 265 0.44 6.58 -17.54
C PHE A 265 -0.40 7.68 -16.91
N VAL A 266 -1.36 7.28 -16.09
CA VAL A 266 -2.16 8.16 -15.24
C VAL A 266 -1.96 7.74 -13.79
N PHE A 267 -1.54 8.70 -12.97
CA PHE A 267 -1.31 8.48 -11.55
C PHE A 267 -2.62 8.17 -10.81
N THR A 268 -2.60 7.15 -9.97
CA THR A 268 -3.77 6.74 -9.17
C THR A 268 -3.58 7.10 -7.71
N GLU A 269 -2.55 6.57 -7.07
CA GLU A 269 -2.30 6.76 -5.65
C GLU A 269 -0.84 6.38 -5.30
N VAL A 270 -0.35 6.90 -4.18
CA VAL A 270 0.89 6.40 -3.56
C VAL A 270 0.75 6.38 -2.04
N GLY A 271 1.20 5.29 -1.42
CA GLY A 271 1.34 5.18 0.02
C GLY A 271 2.79 5.26 0.47
N LYS A 272 3.07 5.94 1.60
CA LYS A 272 4.40 5.97 2.25
C LYS A 272 4.60 4.70 3.08
N ARG A 273 4.46 3.57 2.44
CA ARG A 273 4.58 2.23 3.01
C ARG A 273 4.94 1.23 1.93
N PHE A 274 5.29 0.03 2.34
CA PHE A 274 5.40 -1.08 1.39
C PHE A 274 4.03 -1.51 0.87
N GLY A 275 4.00 -1.96 -0.36
CA GLY A 275 2.80 -2.51 -0.97
C GLY A 275 2.26 -3.70 -0.17
N GLY A 276 0.95 -3.82 -0.12
CA GLY A 276 0.25 -5.00 0.36
C GLY A 276 0.56 -6.22 -0.51
N ALA A 277 -0.35 -7.16 -0.54
CA ALA A 277 -0.30 -8.22 -1.54
C ALA A 277 0.96 -9.10 -1.51
N LYS A 278 1.70 -9.11 -0.39
CA LYS A 278 2.99 -9.78 -0.28
C LYS A 278 4.06 -9.24 -1.24
N ILE A 279 3.91 -8.01 -1.74
CA ILE A 279 4.85 -7.37 -2.67
C ILE A 279 6.30 -7.45 -2.17
N PRO A 280 6.64 -7.17 -0.89
CA PRO A 280 8.02 -7.35 -0.43
C PRO A 280 8.55 -8.77 -0.62
N LYS A 281 7.72 -9.80 -0.47
CA LYS A 281 8.10 -11.20 -0.75
C LYS A 281 8.27 -11.45 -2.26
N LEU A 282 7.40 -10.86 -3.09
CA LEU A 282 7.53 -10.97 -4.55
C LEU A 282 8.83 -10.31 -5.02
N VAL A 283 9.17 -9.14 -4.51
CA VAL A 283 10.45 -8.46 -4.82
C VAL A 283 11.63 -9.33 -4.41
N LYS A 284 11.62 -9.88 -3.21
CA LYS A 284 12.69 -10.78 -2.74
C LYS A 284 12.85 -12.00 -3.64
N GLN A 285 11.72 -12.58 -4.06
CA GLN A 285 11.72 -13.77 -4.93
C GLN A 285 12.19 -13.45 -6.36
N SER A 286 11.70 -12.35 -6.94
CA SER A 286 12.00 -11.97 -8.32
C SER A 286 13.40 -11.39 -8.48
N PHE A 287 13.82 -10.56 -7.53
CA PHE A 287 14.99 -9.70 -7.68
C PHE A 287 16.11 -10.00 -6.67
N GLY A 288 15.87 -10.88 -5.69
CA GLY A 288 16.81 -11.16 -4.61
C GLY A 288 16.94 -10.05 -3.56
N VAL A 289 16.08 -9.02 -3.62
CA VAL A 289 16.13 -7.83 -2.76
C VAL A 289 15.12 -7.92 -1.64
N ASP A 290 15.57 -7.89 -0.41
CA ASP A 290 14.70 -7.84 0.78
C ASP A 290 14.39 -6.38 1.14
N LEU A 291 13.25 -5.85 0.64
CA LEU A 291 12.84 -4.47 0.88
C LEU A 291 12.74 -4.11 2.37
N LEU A 292 12.28 -5.05 3.20
CA LEU A 292 12.10 -4.81 4.62
C LEU A 292 13.46 -4.74 5.32
N GLU A 293 14.37 -5.66 5.00
CA GLU A 293 15.71 -5.67 5.58
C GLU A 293 16.49 -4.40 5.20
N GLU A 294 16.47 -4.00 3.93
CA GLU A 294 17.16 -2.80 3.46
C GLU A 294 16.58 -1.52 4.06
N TYR A 295 15.26 -1.44 4.23
CA TYR A 295 14.62 -0.32 4.94
C TYR A 295 15.11 -0.19 6.38
N TRP A 296 15.17 -1.30 7.13
CA TRP A 296 15.68 -1.26 8.51
C TRP A 296 17.16 -0.94 8.58
N LYS A 297 17.97 -1.40 7.63
CA LYS A 297 19.39 -0.96 7.52
C LYS A 297 19.49 0.55 7.38
N MET A 298 18.68 1.18 6.52
CA MET A 298 18.67 2.65 6.39
C MET A 298 18.25 3.33 7.70
N GLN A 299 17.20 2.83 8.36
CA GLN A 299 16.75 3.39 9.63
C GLN A 299 17.81 3.28 10.73
N GLU A 300 18.62 2.24 10.69
CA GLU A 300 19.77 1.99 11.58
C GLU A 300 21.06 2.70 11.15
N ARG A 301 20.99 3.56 10.10
CA ARG A 301 22.15 4.27 9.53
C ARG A 301 23.22 3.35 8.92
N ARG A 302 22.81 2.24 8.36
CA ARG A 302 23.63 1.24 7.67
C ARG A 302 23.35 1.21 6.18
N ALA A 303 23.09 2.39 5.59
CA ALA A 303 22.75 2.51 4.16
C ALA A 303 23.92 2.15 3.24
N GLU A 304 25.15 2.18 3.73
CA GLU A 304 26.36 1.73 3.00
C GLU A 304 26.38 0.22 2.74
N GLU A 305 25.55 -0.56 3.43
CA GLU A 305 25.41 -1.99 3.20
C GLU A 305 24.40 -2.31 2.08
N ILE A 306 23.79 -1.30 1.47
CA ILE A 306 22.76 -1.47 0.42
C ILE A 306 23.42 -1.40 -0.94
N ASP A 307 23.14 -2.42 -1.75
CA ASP A 307 23.44 -2.37 -3.18
C ASP A 307 22.34 -1.58 -3.89
N TRP A 308 22.70 -0.39 -4.40
CA TRP A 308 21.78 0.50 -5.10
C TRP A 308 21.60 0.17 -6.58
N GLU A 309 22.28 -0.86 -7.09
CA GLU A 309 22.08 -1.29 -8.48
C GLU A 309 20.66 -1.82 -8.66
N GLN A 310 20.04 -1.43 -9.78
CA GLN A 310 18.67 -1.85 -10.13
C GLN A 310 18.73 -3.23 -10.80
N PRO A 311 18.35 -4.33 -10.12
CA PRO A 311 18.43 -5.64 -10.71
C PRO A 311 17.35 -5.86 -11.77
N LEU A 312 17.66 -6.66 -12.77
CA LEU A 312 16.70 -7.19 -13.73
C LEU A 312 16.17 -8.53 -13.23
N SER A 313 14.86 -8.72 -13.29
CA SER A 313 14.26 -9.97 -12.85
C SER A 313 14.40 -11.06 -13.89
N PRO A 314 14.97 -12.23 -13.54
CA PRO A 314 14.94 -13.41 -14.39
C PRO A 314 13.64 -14.22 -14.28
N TRP A 315 12.78 -13.96 -13.25
CA TRP A 315 11.62 -14.77 -12.91
C TRP A 315 10.36 -13.92 -12.77
N VAL A 316 9.23 -14.46 -13.25
CA VAL A 316 7.91 -13.89 -12.99
C VAL A 316 7.40 -14.51 -11.70
N CYS A 317 7.30 -13.69 -10.65
CA CYS A 317 6.70 -14.06 -9.37
C CYS A 317 5.32 -13.44 -9.26
N SER A 318 4.38 -14.21 -8.73
CA SER A 318 2.96 -13.85 -8.73
C SER A 318 2.34 -14.11 -7.37
N CYS A 319 1.34 -13.30 -7.03
CA CYS A 319 0.48 -13.53 -5.89
C CYS A 319 -0.98 -13.45 -6.35
N SER A 320 -1.70 -14.55 -6.23
CA SER A 320 -3.15 -14.61 -6.49
C SER A 320 -3.94 -14.40 -5.21
N TYR A 321 -4.93 -13.56 -5.30
CA TYR A 321 -5.91 -13.25 -4.26
C TYR A 321 -7.23 -13.85 -4.64
N VAL A 322 -7.82 -14.60 -3.74
CA VAL A 322 -9.13 -15.21 -3.96
C VAL A 322 -10.06 -14.84 -2.83
N GLN A 323 -11.29 -14.50 -3.18
CA GLN A 323 -12.35 -14.20 -2.22
C GLN A 323 -13.43 -15.27 -2.24
N LEU A 324 -14.03 -15.53 -1.08
CA LEU A 324 -15.28 -16.27 -1.02
C LEU A 324 -16.46 -15.36 -1.37
N THR A 325 -17.40 -15.89 -2.10
CA THR A 325 -18.72 -15.29 -2.26
C THR A 325 -19.48 -15.45 -0.94
N ASN A 326 -20.27 -14.46 -0.58
CA ASN A 326 -21.05 -14.44 0.65
C ASN A 326 -21.86 -15.75 0.81
N GLY A 327 -21.81 -16.33 1.99
CA GLY A 327 -22.52 -17.57 2.33
C GLY A 327 -21.82 -18.87 1.94
N LYS A 328 -20.66 -18.80 1.28
CA LYS A 328 -19.86 -20.00 0.96
C LYS A 328 -18.92 -20.36 2.09
N THR A 329 -18.66 -21.65 2.20
CA THR A 329 -17.74 -22.26 3.17
C THR A 329 -16.69 -23.06 2.43
N MET A 330 -15.43 -22.95 2.82
CA MET A 330 -14.37 -23.82 2.32
C MET A 330 -14.46 -25.18 3.01
N MET A 331 -14.59 -26.24 2.23
CA MET A 331 -14.80 -27.60 2.75
C MET A 331 -13.52 -28.43 2.76
N GLU A 332 -12.52 -28.08 1.95
CA GLU A 332 -11.25 -28.79 1.79
C GLU A 332 -10.08 -27.83 1.74
N SER A 333 -8.88 -28.30 2.06
CA SER A 333 -7.65 -27.52 1.90
C SER A 333 -7.28 -27.37 0.42
N LEU A 334 -6.88 -26.16 0.02
CA LEU A 334 -6.38 -25.91 -1.34
C LEU A 334 -4.97 -26.48 -1.58
N GLU A 335 -4.19 -26.68 -0.53
CA GLU A 335 -2.84 -27.25 -0.61
C GLU A 335 -2.85 -28.62 -1.29
N GLU A 336 -3.82 -29.46 -0.97
CA GLU A 336 -3.98 -30.79 -1.57
C GLU A 336 -4.34 -30.73 -3.07
N LYS A 337 -4.99 -29.65 -3.50
CA LYS A 337 -5.43 -29.45 -4.89
C LYS A 337 -4.39 -28.79 -5.79
N ILE A 338 -3.44 -28.05 -5.21
CA ILE A 338 -2.43 -27.26 -5.96
C ILE A 338 -1.05 -27.46 -5.31
N PRO A 339 -0.41 -28.62 -5.52
CA PRO A 339 0.84 -28.98 -4.85
C PRO A 339 2.05 -28.11 -5.28
N ASP A 340 1.96 -27.41 -6.41
CA ASP A 340 3.08 -26.62 -6.97
C ASP A 340 3.16 -25.19 -6.43
N LEU A 341 2.34 -24.82 -5.43
CA LEU A 341 2.42 -23.52 -4.79
C LEU A 341 3.65 -23.44 -3.88
N PHE A 342 4.43 -22.39 -4.05
CA PHE A 342 5.61 -22.25 -3.23
C PHE A 342 5.33 -21.69 -1.82
N THR A 343 4.29 -20.84 -1.65
CA THR A 343 3.66 -20.51 -0.38
C THR A 343 2.19 -20.18 -0.56
N TYR A 344 1.39 -20.42 0.46
CA TYR A 344 0.02 -19.92 0.53
C TYR A 344 -0.33 -19.47 1.95
N GLU A 345 -1.29 -18.57 2.05
CA GLU A 345 -1.88 -18.16 3.31
C GLU A 345 -3.39 -18.26 3.20
N GLN A 346 -4.00 -18.97 4.11
CA GLN A 346 -5.43 -19.11 4.21
C GLN A 346 -5.89 -18.32 5.42
N ASN A 347 -6.64 -17.24 5.18
CA ASN A 347 -7.07 -16.32 6.23
C ASN A 347 -8.33 -16.80 6.97
N HIS A 348 -9.05 -17.77 6.39
CA HIS A 348 -10.23 -18.35 7.01
C HIS A 348 -10.10 -19.88 7.14
N PRO A 349 -10.40 -20.45 8.30
CA PRO A 349 -10.35 -21.90 8.49
C PRO A 349 -11.39 -22.64 7.64
N VAL A 350 -11.10 -23.91 7.32
CA VAL A 350 -12.07 -24.83 6.73
C VAL A 350 -13.32 -24.94 7.62
N GLY A 351 -14.52 -24.93 7.03
CA GLY A 351 -15.79 -25.05 7.74
C GLY A 351 -16.37 -23.72 8.26
N VAL A 352 -15.69 -22.58 8.08
CA VAL A 352 -16.19 -21.27 8.48
C VAL A 352 -16.94 -20.60 7.33
N GLN A 353 -18.18 -20.18 7.59
CA GLN A 353 -18.98 -19.45 6.60
C GLN A 353 -18.39 -18.05 6.36
N SER A 354 -18.22 -17.67 5.09
CA SER A 354 -17.69 -16.38 4.70
C SER A 354 -18.74 -15.28 4.79
N GLN A 355 -18.26 -14.05 5.03
CA GLN A 355 -19.02 -12.82 4.75
C GLN A 355 -18.53 -12.21 3.44
N ALA A 356 -19.35 -11.35 2.82
CA ALA A 356 -18.92 -10.62 1.64
C ALA A 356 -17.69 -9.78 1.99
N ALA A 357 -16.64 -9.86 1.16
CA ALA A 357 -15.48 -9.01 1.32
C ALA A 357 -15.84 -7.55 1.00
N GLU A 358 -15.52 -6.63 1.89
CA GLU A 358 -15.73 -5.21 1.70
C GLU A 358 -14.54 -4.55 1.00
N SER A 359 -13.36 -5.13 1.16
CA SER A 359 -12.11 -4.62 0.62
C SER A 359 -11.19 -5.73 0.10
N ILE A 360 -10.16 -5.34 -0.65
CA ILE A 360 -9.09 -6.24 -1.11
C ILE A 360 -8.34 -6.86 0.07
N GLY A 361 -8.26 -6.15 1.20
CA GLY A 361 -7.65 -6.64 2.45
C GLY A 361 -8.35 -7.85 3.06
N ASP A 362 -9.59 -8.14 2.66
CA ASP A 362 -10.39 -9.26 3.13
C ASP A 362 -10.21 -10.52 2.27
N ALA A 363 -9.10 -10.60 1.51
CA ALA A 363 -8.80 -11.77 0.71
C ALA A 363 -8.79 -13.04 1.57
N PHE A 364 -9.54 -14.03 1.14
CA PHE A 364 -9.71 -15.28 1.85
C PHE A 364 -8.47 -16.16 1.76
N PHE A 365 -7.83 -16.13 0.61
CA PHE A 365 -6.70 -16.97 0.28
C PHE A 365 -5.68 -16.19 -0.56
N LEU A 366 -4.41 -16.38 -0.25
CA LEU A 366 -3.28 -15.79 -0.97
C LEU A 366 -2.33 -16.91 -1.39
N ALA A 367 -2.08 -17.04 -2.67
CA ALA A 367 -1.16 -18.02 -3.23
C ALA A 367 0.00 -17.34 -3.93
N GLN A 368 1.22 -17.69 -3.56
CA GLN A 368 2.43 -17.19 -4.20
C GLN A 368 3.10 -18.32 -5.01
N TYR A 369 3.52 -18.00 -6.22
CA TYR A 369 4.16 -18.94 -7.13
C TYR A 369 5.08 -18.22 -8.13
N THR A 370 5.95 -18.99 -8.77
CA THR A 370 6.80 -18.52 -9.85
C THR A 370 6.36 -19.14 -11.18
N SER A 371 6.60 -18.40 -12.25
CA SER A 371 6.31 -18.86 -13.62
C SER A 371 7.38 -18.38 -14.58
N LYS A 372 7.44 -19.00 -15.76
CA LYS A 372 8.43 -18.62 -16.78
C LYS A 372 8.11 -17.31 -17.49
N ASP A 373 6.82 -16.94 -17.53
CA ASP A 373 6.30 -15.72 -18.14
C ASP A 373 4.90 -15.37 -17.60
N ALA A 374 4.36 -14.23 -17.98
CA ALA A 374 3.05 -13.75 -17.57
C ALA A 374 1.91 -14.70 -17.99
N ALA A 375 1.96 -15.26 -19.20
CA ALA A 375 0.92 -16.19 -19.68
C ALA A 375 0.90 -17.47 -18.85
N ALA A 376 2.05 -18.00 -18.45
CA ALA A 376 2.14 -19.11 -17.53
C ALA A 376 1.60 -18.74 -16.15
N SER A 377 1.83 -17.50 -15.68
CA SER A 377 1.24 -17.00 -14.45
C SER A 377 -0.29 -17.00 -14.50
N ASP A 378 -0.88 -16.50 -15.58
CA ASP A 378 -2.35 -16.49 -15.76
C ASP A 378 -2.95 -17.89 -15.77
N MET A 379 -2.26 -18.86 -16.38
CA MET A 379 -2.69 -20.27 -16.35
C MET A 379 -2.70 -20.84 -14.93
N VAL A 380 -1.71 -20.52 -14.10
CA VAL A 380 -1.67 -20.96 -12.69
C VAL A 380 -2.77 -20.27 -11.90
N SER A 381 -2.99 -18.96 -12.09
CA SER A 381 -4.10 -18.22 -11.47
C SER A 381 -5.46 -18.82 -11.77
N ALA A 382 -5.70 -19.18 -13.04
CA ALA A 382 -6.93 -19.82 -13.45
C ALA A 382 -7.14 -21.19 -12.80
N LYS A 383 -6.07 -22.00 -12.65
CA LYS A 383 -6.11 -23.27 -11.92
C LYS A 383 -6.45 -23.06 -10.44
N ILE A 384 -5.82 -22.06 -9.79
CA ILE A 384 -6.09 -21.71 -8.38
C ILE A 384 -7.55 -21.33 -8.22
N ASN A 385 -8.07 -20.44 -9.07
CA ASN A 385 -9.46 -20.01 -9.00
C ASN A 385 -10.45 -21.18 -9.24
N LYS A 386 -10.15 -22.05 -10.18
CA LYS A 386 -10.96 -23.25 -10.43
C LYS A 386 -10.97 -24.17 -9.21
N ALA A 387 -9.81 -24.53 -8.67
CA ALA A 387 -9.68 -25.38 -7.49
C ALA A 387 -10.42 -24.78 -6.28
N PHE A 388 -10.28 -23.46 -6.08
CA PHE A 388 -10.98 -22.75 -5.03
C PHE A 388 -12.51 -22.86 -5.16
N ASN A 389 -13.05 -22.67 -6.37
CA ASN A 389 -14.49 -22.79 -6.61
C ASN A 389 -15.01 -24.25 -6.45
N GLU A 390 -14.16 -25.26 -6.66
CA GLU A 390 -14.51 -26.67 -6.45
C GLU A 390 -14.59 -27.02 -4.96
N VAL A 391 -13.73 -26.44 -4.10
CA VAL A 391 -13.71 -26.74 -2.66
C VAL A 391 -14.64 -25.84 -1.83
N CYS A 392 -15.24 -24.80 -2.40
CA CYS A 392 -16.17 -23.90 -1.72
C CYS A 392 -17.63 -24.18 -2.09
N ARG A 393 -18.46 -24.40 -1.07
CA ARG A 393 -19.91 -24.68 -1.22
C ARG A 393 -20.76 -23.75 -0.35
#